data_c8d10edea9598880ada8408bc85ab8fb
#
_entry.id   c8d10edea9598880ada8408bc85ab8fb
#
_cell.length_a   1.000
_cell.length_b   1.000
_cell.length_c   1.000
_cell.angle_alpha   90.00
_cell.angle_beta   90.00
_cell.angle_gamma   90.00
#
_symmetry.space_group_name_H-M   'P 1'
#
loop_
_entity.id
_entity.type
_entity.pdbx_description
1 polymer ?
#
loop_
_entity_poly.entity_id
_entity_poly.type
_entity_poly.pdbx_seq_one_letter_code
_entity_poly.pdbx_strand_id
1 'polypeptide(L)'
;MSDIARTFRIEGVPPATGPWARAVEWNGMIFISGLRGIDPETGLPAGTTDQRLERILEHLSLTLEAHGSDLSSVVSTRVYVTDMNGLRPAVNAFYEKAFGEHLPTRTILEVSSLNQNDSIEIEFVAIRKKEPDL
;
A
#
# COMPACT_ATOMS: atom_id res chain seq x y z
N MET A 1 10.69 -25.89 -2.00
CA MET A 1 11.16 -24.72 -1.25
C MET A 1 10.87 -23.46 -2.04
N SER A 2 10.24 -22.52 -1.42
CA SER A 2 9.88 -21.26 -2.09
C SER A 2 11.00 -20.25 -1.96
N ASP A 3 11.37 -19.64 -3.08
CA ASP A 3 12.32 -18.56 -3.07
C ASP A 3 11.65 -17.25 -2.68
N ILE A 4 12.44 -16.35 -2.11
CA ILE A 4 11.98 -14.99 -1.82
C ILE A 4 12.17 -14.16 -3.07
N ALA A 5 11.08 -13.57 -3.58
CA ALA A 5 11.12 -12.70 -4.75
C ALA A 5 10.98 -11.24 -4.30
N ARG A 6 11.91 -10.40 -4.72
CA ARG A 6 11.92 -8.98 -4.38
C ARG A 6 11.67 -8.14 -5.62
N THR A 7 10.74 -7.19 -5.51
CA THR A 7 10.37 -6.29 -6.59
C THR A 7 10.72 -4.86 -6.18
N PHE A 8 11.46 -4.16 -7.03
CA PHE A 8 11.90 -2.79 -6.74
C PHE A 8 11.15 -1.76 -7.57
N ARG A 9 10.66 -2.15 -8.74
CA ARG A 9 9.95 -1.28 -9.66
C ARG A 9 8.70 -1.96 -10.21
N ILE A 10 7.60 -1.20 -10.20
CA ILE A 10 6.34 -1.58 -10.83
C ILE A 10 5.88 -0.35 -11.60
N GLU A 11 5.51 -0.54 -12.88
CA GLU A 11 5.08 0.57 -13.72
C GLU A 11 3.87 1.28 -13.08
N GLY A 12 3.95 2.60 -13.00
CA GLY A 12 2.90 3.42 -12.40
C GLY A 12 2.93 3.53 -10.89
N VAL A 13 3.86 2.85 -10.23
CA VAL A 13 4.02 2.89 -8.77
C VAL A 13 5.36 3.54 -8.44
N PRO A 14 5.40 4.44 -7.43
CA PRO A 14 6.67 5.03 -7.01
C PRO A 14 7.68 3.94 -6.64
N PRO A 15 8.89 3.98 -7.22
CA PRO A 15 9.91 2.95 -6.94
C PRO A 15 10.50 3.11 -5.54
N ALA A 16 11.21 2.07 -5.11
CA ALA A 16 12.01 2.16 -3.90
C ALA A 16 13.09 3.24 -4.09
N THR A 17 13.20 4.14 -3.12
CA THR A 17 14.13 5.27 -3.17
C THR A 17 15.30 5.11 -2.21
N GLY A 18 15.42 3.95 -1.58
CA GLY A 18 16.48 3.64 -0.63
C GLY A 18 16.73 2.13 -0.57
N PRO A 19 17.40 1.65 0.47
CA PRO A 19 17.76 0.23 0.57
C PRO A 19 16.56 -0.62 1.06
N TRP A 20 15.50 -0.67 0.27
CA TRP A 20 14.30 -1.45 0.59
C TRP A 20 13.58 -1.85 -0.71
N ALA A 21 12.84 -2.96 -0.65
CA ALA A 21 12.07 -3.45 -1.78
C ALA A 21 10.67 -2.82 -1.80
N ARG A 22 10.12 -2.62 -3.00
CA ARG A 22 8.74 -2.16 -3.13
C ARG A 22 7.76 -3.22 -2.65
N ALA A 23 8.06 -4.48 -2.96
CA ALA A 23 7.27 -5.61 -2.50
C ALA A 23 8.17 -6.85 -2.37
N VAL A 24 7.78 -7.75 -1.49
CA VAL A 24 8.46 -9.05 -1.32
C VAL A 24 7.38 -10.12 -1.33
N GLU A 25 7.58 -11.15 -2.14
CA GLU A 25 6.67 -12.29 -2.16
C GLU A 25 7.39 -13.54 -1.65
N TRP A 26 6.71 -14.28 -0.78
CA TRP A 26 7.19 -15.53 -0.24
C TRP A 26 6.01 -16.42 0.13
N ASN A 27 6.03 -17.67 -0.34
CA ASN A 27 4.97 -18.64 -0.09
C ASN A 27 3.56 -18.12 -0.38
N GLY A 28 3.42 -17.35 -1.46
CA GLY A 28 2.14 -16.77 -1.84
C GLY A 28 1.73 -15.55 -1.04
N MET A 29 2.53 -15.13 -0.07
CA MET A 29 2.30 -13.90 0.69
C MET A 29 3.04 -12.74 0.04
N ILE A 30 2.36 -11.62 -0.09
CA ILE A 30 2.89 -10.42 -0.73
C ILE A 30 2.97 -9.33 0.33
N PHE A 31 4.21 -8.92 0.65
CA PHE A 31 4.48 -7.86 1.62
C PHE A 31 4.75 -6.58 0.83
N ILE A 32 3.97 -5.54 1.09
CA ILE A 32 4.05 -4.30 0.33
C ILE A 32 4.51 -3.18 1.26
N SER A 33 5.64 -2.58 0.94
CA SER A 33 6.17 -1.44 1.70
C SER A 33 5.20 -0.27 1.67
N GLY A 34 5.27 0.57 2.69
CA GLY A 34 4.35 1.68 2.88
C GLY A 34 4.11 2.52 1.62
N LEU A 35 2.85 2.75 1.33
CA LEU A 35 2.40 3.59 0.22
C LEU A 35 1.88 4.90 0.79
N ARG A 36 2.27 6.01 0.17
CA ARG A 36 1.92 7.36 0.63
C ARG A 36 1.18 8.19 -0.41
N GLY A 37 0.91 7.61 -1.59
CA GLY A 37 0.27 8.35 -2.67
C GLY A 37 1.20 9.38 -3.29
N ILE A 38 2.48 9.07 -3.35
CA ILE A 38 3.50 9.93 -3.97
C ILE A 38 3.21 10.07 -5.46
N ASP A 39 3.34 11.29 -5.98
CA ASP A 39 3.25 11.53 -7.41
C ASP A 39 4.48 10.91 -8.10
N PRO A 40 4.29 9.93 -9.00
CA PRO A 40 5.44 9.27 -9.64
C PRO A 40 6.29 10.20 -10.49
N GLU A 41 5.73 11.30 -10.98
CA GLU A 41 6.45 12.26 -11.82
C GLU A 41 7.38 13.15 -11.01
N THR A 42 6.94 13.55 -9.82
CA THR A 42 7.70 14.49 -8.99
C THR A 42 8.45 13.84 -7.85
N GLY A 43 8.03 12.63 -7.44
CA GLY A 43 8.59 11.95 -6.26
C GLY A 43 8.15 12.59 -4.95
N LEU A 44 7.13 13.44 -4.96
CA LEU A 44 6.68 14.20 -3.79
C LEU A 44 5.23 13.88 -3.46
N PRO A 45 4.83 13.96 -2.17
CA PRO A 45 3.41 13.97 -1.82
C PRO A 45 2.79 15.24 -2.37
N ALA A 46 1.68 15.12 -3.08
CA ALA A 46 1.04 16.26 -3.72
C ALA A 46 -0.47 16.13 -3.63
N GLY A 47 -1.13 17.28 -3.54
CA GLY A 47 -2.58 17.36 -3.49
C GLY A 47 -3.13 17.16 -2.08
N THR A 48 -4.45 16.95 -2.01
CA THR A 48 -5.16 16.76 -0.76
C THR A 48 -4.96 15.35 -0.22
N THR A 49 -5.32 15.12 1.04
CA THR A 49 -5.31 13.78 1.62
C THR A 49 -6.17 12.81 0.81
N ASP A 50 -7.34 13.25 0.36
CA ASP A 50 -8.22 12.40 -0.45
C ASP A 50 -7.55 12.01 -1.77
N GLN A 51 -6.88 12.94 -2.44
CA GLN A 51 -6.14 12.64 -3.67
C GLN A 51 -4.99 11.68 -3.42
N ARG A 52 -4.28 11.82 -2.31
CA ARG A 52 -3.22 10.89 -1.95
C ARG A 52 -3.76 9.50 -1.64
N LEU A 53 -4.89 9.40 -0.96
CA LEU A 53 -5.54 8.11 -0.72
C LEU A 53 -5.98 7.45 -2.02
N GLU A 54 -6.47 8.20 -2.99
CA GLU A 54 -6.80 7.67 -4.32
C GLU A 54 -5.55 7.10 -5.01
N ARG A 55 -4.42 7.79 -4.90
CA ARG A 55 -3.15 7.28 -5.44
C ARG A 55 -2.68 6.03 -4.70
N ILE A 56 -2.83 5.99 -3.39
CA ILE A 56 -2.51 4.78 -2.62
C ILE A 56 -3.30 3.59 -3.15
N LEU A 57 -4.60 3.78 -3.39
CA LEU A 57 -5.44 2.72 -3.94
C LEU A 57 -4.96 2.28 -5.31
N GLU A 58 -4.63 3.21 -6.18
CA GLU A 58 -4.10 2.91 -7.51
C GLU A 58 -2.78 2.16 -7.43
N HIS A 59 -1.83 2.65 -6.61
CA HIS A 59 -0.53 2.01 -6.45
C HIS A 59 -0.67 0.61 -5.84
N LEU A 60 -1.56 0.45 -4.88
CA LEU A 60 -1.85 -0.86 -4.29
C LEU A 60 -2.40 -1.81 -5.34
N SER A 61 -3.39 -1.36 -6.13
CA SER A 61 -4.00 -2.19 -7.17
C SER A 61 -2.98 -2.65 -8.21
N LEU A 62 -2.11 -1.74 -8.67
CA LEU A 62 -1.05 -2.06 -9.63
C LEU A 62 -0.04 -3.06 -9.04
N THR A 63 0.32 -2.88 -7.78
CA THR A 63 1.25 -3.78 -7.10
C THR A 63 0.66 -5.18 -6.95
N LEU A 64 -0.59 -5.26 -6.53
CA LEU A 64 -1.29 -6.55 -6.39
C LEU A 64 -1.42 -7.25 -7.74
N GLU A 65 -1.82 -6.53 -8.77
CA GLU A 65 -1.94 -7.07 -10.11
C GLU A 65 -0.62 -7.64 -10.63
N ALA A 66 0.48 -6.94 -10.39
CA ALA A 66 1.82 -7.40 -10.77
C ALA A 66 2.20 -8.71 -10.07
N HIS A 67 1.56 -9.03 -8.95
CA HIS A 67 1.82 -10.24 -8.17
C HIS A 67 0.69 -11.26 -8.23
N GLY A 68 -0.22 -11.15 -9.20
CA GLY A 68 -1.30 -12.12 -9.37
C GLY A 68 -2.34 -12.10 -8.28
N SER A 69 -2.61 -10.92 -7.73
CA SER A 69 -3.57 -10.74 -6.63
C SER A 69 -4.53 -9.59 -6.94
N ASP A 70 -5.40 -9.28 -6.01
CA ASP A 70 -6.32 -8.14 -6.11
C ASP A 70 -6.70 -7.65 -4.70
N LEU A 71 -7.54 -6.62 -4.65
CA LEU A 71 -7.91 -5.97 -3.38
C LEU A 71 -8.63 -6.91 -2.41
N SER A 72 -9.34 -7.91 -2.91
CA SER A 72 -10.06 -8.85 -2.05
C SER A 72 -9.13 -9.80 -1.29
N SER A 73 -7.88 -9.85 -1.66
CA SER A 73 -6.88 -10.74 -1.04
C SER A 73 -5.92 -10.02 -0.11
N VAL A 74 -6.14 -8.75 0.19
CA VAL A 74 -5.40 -8.04 1.23
C VAL A 74 -5.89 -8.55 2.58
N VAL A 75 -4.97 -9.00 3.44
CA VAL A 75 -5.33 -9.63 4.70
C VAL A 75 -4.91 -8.82 5.93
N SER A 76 -3.89 -7.99 5.81
CA SER A 76 -3.37 -7.24 6.96
C SER A 76 -2.88 -5.87 6.52
N THR A 77 -3.20 -4.84 7.31
CA THR A 77 -2.79 -3.47 7.01
C THR A 77 -2.38 -2.74 8.27
N ARG A 78 -1.48 -1.76 8.11
CA ARG A 78 -1.13 -0.79 9.14
C ARG A 78 -1.15 0.60 8.55
N VAL A 79 -1.80 1.51 9.26
CA VAL A 79 -1.94 2.91 8.86
C VAL A 79 -1.20 3.80 9.83
N TYR A 80 -0.35 4.66 9.29
CA TYR A 80 0.41 5.65 10.06
C TYR A 80 -0.12 7.01 9.67
N VAL A 81 -0.57 7.79 10.65
CA VAL A 81 -1.10 9.15 10.43
C VAL A 81 -0.42 10.14 11.38
N THR A 82 -0.32 11.39 10.97
CA THR A 82 0.24 12.44 11.83
C THR A 82 -0.86 13.19 12.59
N ASP A 83 -2.13 13.00 12.22
CA ASP A 83 -3.29 13.59 12.90
C ASP A 83 -4.43 12.56 12.93
N MET A 84 -4.52 11.81 14.00
CA MET A 84 -5.51 10.74 14.14
C MET A 84 -6.93 11.26 14.02
N ASN A 85 -7.26 12.32 14.74
CA ASN A 85 -8.64 12.83 14.75
C ASN A 85 -9.05 13.41 13.41
N GLY A 86 -8.12 14.10 12.74
CA GLY A 86 -8.41 14.74 11.46
C GLY A 86 -8.45 13.77 10.29
N LEU A 87 -7.67 12.69 10.34
CA LEU A 87 -7.51 11.80 9.18
C LEU A 87 -8.29 10.50 9.27
N ARG A 88 -8.66 10.06 10.45
CA ARG A 88 -9.36 8.79 10.64
C ARG A 88 -10.64 8.66 9.81
N PRO A 89 -11.50 9.70 9.69
CA PRO A 89 -12.69 9.58 8.83
C PRO A 89 -12.34 9.29 7.36
N ALA A 90 -11.32 9.95 6.82
CA ALA A 90 -10.88 9.70 5.44
C ALA A 90 -10.30 8.30 5.28
N VAL A 91 -9.57 7.80 6.28
CA VAL A 91 -9.05 6.43 6.28
C VAL A 91 -10.19 5.43 6.27
N ASN A 92 -11.22 5.64 7.10
CA ASN A 92 -12.39 4.76 7.12
C ASN A 92 -13.08 4.71 5.75
N ALA A 93 -13.27 5.86 5.12
CA ALA A 93 -13.87 5.94 3.78
C ALA A 93 -13.02 5.21 2.74
N PHE A 94 -11.70 5.33 2.83
CA PHE A 94 -10.77 4.60 1.97
C PHE A 94 -10.96 3.08 2.10
N TYR A 95 -11.06 2.57 3.32
CA TYR A 95 -11.23 1.14 3.56
C TYR A 95 -12.56 0.61 3.01
N GLU A 96 -13.63 1.36 3.18
CA GLU A 96 -14.92 1.00 2.62
C GLU A 96 -14.87 0.93 1.09
N LYS A 97 -14.25 1.91 0.46
CA LYS A 97 -14.12 1.97 -0.99
C LYS A 97 -13.19 0.88 -1.54
N ALA A 98 -12.03 0.68 -0.89
CA ALA A 98 -11.01 -0.23 -1.39
C ALA A 98 -11.39 -1.70 -1.19
N PHE A 99 -11.99 -2.05 -0.06
CA PHE A 99 -12.13 -3.44 0.34
C PHE A 99 -13.58 -3.94 0.39
N GLY A 100 -14.55 -3.03 0.54
CA GLY A 100 -15.96 -3.43 0.56
C GLY A 100 -16.25 -4.47 1.63
N GLU A 101 -16.73 -5.63 1.22
CA GLU A 101 -17.00 -6.74 2.16
C GLU A 101 -15.74 -7.55 2.52
N HIS A 102 -14.63 -7.33 1.85
CA HIS A 102 -13.38 -8.07 2.09
C HIS A 102 -12.42 -7.26 2.95
N LEU A 103 -12.87 -6.83 4.12
CA LEU A 103 -12.07 -5.98 4.99
C LEU A 103 -10.88 -6.73 5.58
N PRO A 104 -9.66 -6.18 5.44
CA PRO A 104 -8.48 -6.75 6.08
C PRO A 104 -8.42 -6.38 7.56
N THR A 105 -7.48 -6.96 8.28
CA THR A 105 -7.14 -6.43 9.60
C THR A 105 -6.53 -5.04 9.44
N ARG A 106 -6.73 -4.17 10.42
CA ARG A 106 -6.17 -2.83 10.42
C ARG A 106 -5.70 -2.41 11.79
N THR A 107 -4.47 -1.92 11.86
CA THR A 107 -3.99 -1.16 13.00
C THR A 107 -3.70 0.25 12.51
N ILE A 108 -4.22 1.25 13.21
CA ILE A 108 -3.96 2.65 12.90
C ILE A 108 -3.30 3.31 14.11
N LEU A 109 -2.22 4.05 13.87
CA LEU A 109 -1.51 4.75 14.93
C LEU A 109 -1.08 6.14 14.46
N GLU A 110 -1.01 7.05 15.42
CA GLU A 110 -0.49 8.39 15.19
C GLU A 110 1.02 8.38 15.42
N VAL A 111 1.74 8.99 14.51
CA VAL A 111 3.19 9.12 14.56
C VAL A 111 3.57 10.60 14.56
N SER A 112 4.76 10.92 15.06
CA SER A 112 5.20 12.31 15.16
C SER A 112 5.48 12.94 13.80
N SER A 113 5.95 12.15 12.83
CA SER A 113 6.23 12.62 11.49
C SER A 113 6.38 11.46 10.51
N LEU A 114 6.21 11.75 9.24
CA LEU A 114 6.48 10.86 8.13
C LEU A 114 7.43 11.54 7.16
N ASN A 115 8.04 10.74 6.28
CA ASN A 115 8.99 11.27 5.30
C ASN A 115 8.35 12.37 4.46
N GLN A 116 9.11 13.39 4.12
CA GLN A 116 8.68 14.52 3.27
C GLN A 116 7.47 15.28 3.84
N ASN A 117 7.34 15.32 5.17
CA ASN A 117 6.20 15.95 5.87
C ASN A 117 4.86 15.39 5.42
N ASP A 118 4.83 14.13 5.00
CA ASP A 118 3.58 13.49 4.64
C ASP A 118 2.71 13.27 5.88
N SER A 119 1.42 13.08 5.66
CA SER A 119 0.44 12.92 6.74
C SER A 119 -0.09 11.50 6.86
N ILE A 120 0.14 10.65 5.86
CA ILE A 120 -0.42 9.30 5.84
C ILE A 120 0.50 8.33 5.11
N GLU A 121 0.56 7.11 5.64
CA GLU A 121 1.27 6.00 5.02
C GLU A 121 0.53 4.72 5.38
N ILE A 122 0.38 3.80 4.43
CA ILE A 122 -0.29 2.51 4.68
C ILE A 122 0.57 1.39 4.10
N GLU A 123 0.83 0.36 4.92
CA GLU A 123 1.48 -0.86 4.48
C GLU A 123 0.49 -2.00 4.43
N PHE A 124 0.72 -2.96 3.54
CA PHE A 124 -0.23 -4.02 3.24
C PHE A 124 0.45 -5.37 3.16
N VAL A 125 -0.29 -6.41 3.57
CA VAL A 125 0.06 -7.80 3.28
C VAL A 125 -1.12 -8.42 2.55
N ALA A 126 -0.84 -9.09 1.44
CA ALA A 126 -1.86 -9.75 0.63
C ALA A 126 -1.45 -11.18 0.30
N ILE A 127 -2.35 -11.90 -0.34
CA ILE A 127 -2.11 -13.28 -0.76
C ILE A 127 -2.26 -13.35 -2.28
N ARG A 128 -1.35 -14.05 -2.94
CA ARG A 128 -1.45 -14.33 -4.37
C ARG A 128 -2.67 -15.20 -4.61
N LYS A 129 -3.49 -14.83 -5.58
CA LYS A 129 -4.70 -15.58 -5.96
C LYS A 129 -4.46 -16.54 -7.09
N LYS A 130 -3.58 -16.17 -8.01
CA LYS A 130 -3.30 -17.00 -9.18
C LYS A 130 -2.06 -17.84 -8.94
N GLU A 131 -2.18 -19.15 -9.23
CA GLU A 131 -1.02 -20.00 -9.25
C GLU A 131 -0.12 -19.63 -10.43
N PRO A 132 1.21 -19.76 -10.27
CA PRO A 132 2.10 -19.57 -11.42
C PRO A 132 1.79 -20.57 -12.51
N ASP A 133 1.93 -20.15 -13.77
CA ASP A 133 1.81 -21.07 -14.90
C ASP A 133 2.90 -22.14 -14.82
N LEU A 134 2.51 -23.36 -15.08
CA LEU A 134 3.41 -24.52 -15.03
C LEU A 134 4.02 -24.80 -16.40
#